data_3cee0a8065edc9b796743787959d4660
#
_entry.id   3cee0a8065edc9b796743787959d4660
#
_cell.length_a   1.000
_cell.length_b   1.000
_cell.length_c   1.000
_cell.angle_alpha   90.00
_cell.angle_beta   90.00
_cell.angle_gamma   90.00
#
_symmetry.space_group_name_H-M   'P 1'
#
loop_
_entity.id
_entity.type
_entity.pdbx_description
1 polymer ?
#
loop_
_entity_poly.entity_id
_entity_poly.type
_entity_poly.pdbx_seq_one_letter_code
_entity_poly.pdbx_strand_id
1 'polypeptide(L)'
;MTMAIEDMFGDLRKIDILAESKAGEVLMVLVCNGFVDGSPETQKALLDKMEGYLNHTLSDEFQAEYPKWPVVLRITFTEEPDQLILDLLYKCQAWVNDYGAALEIEIGRRKIHFVEQG
;
A
#
# COMPACT_ATOMS: atom_id res chain seq x y z
N MET A 1 12.04 -19.71 9.21
CA MET A 1 12.97 -18.82 8.46
C MET A 1 12.26 -17.55 8.07
N THR A 2 12.91 -16.43 8.36
CA THR A 2 12.36 -15.12 8.00
C THR A 2 12.58 -14.88 6.51
N MET A 3 11.57 -14.45 5.79
CA MET A 3 11.71 -14.08 4.38
C MET A 3 12.55 -12.81 4.27
N ALA A 4 13.34 -12.73 3.21
CA ALA A 4 14.05 -11.48 2.90
C ALA A 4 13.04 -10.41 2.50
N ILE A 5 13.38 -9.14 2.76
CA ILE A 5 12.53 -7.99 2.41
C ILE A 5 12.15 -8.03 0.92
N GLU A 6 13.10 -8.33 0.04
CA GLU A 6 12.86 -8.40 -1.40
C GLU A 6 11.87 -9.52 -1.77
N ASP A 7 11.87 -10.62 -1.02
CA ASP A 7 10.94 -11.72 -1.25
C ASP A 7 9.51 -11.33 -0.86
N MET A 8 9.37 -10.51 0.18
CA MET A 8 8.06 -10.05 0.63
C MET A 8 7.49 -8.94 -0.27
N PHE A 9 8.29 -7.94 -0.58
CA PHE A 9 7.82 -6.70 -1.22
C PHE A 9 8.32 -6.47 -2.64
N GLY A 10 9.22 -7.31 -3.15
CA GLY A 10 9.86 -7.06 -4.43
C GLY A 10 10.81 -5.86 -4.38
N ASP A 11 10.99 -5.19 -5.49
CA ASP A 11 11.83 -4.00 -5.55
C ASP A 11 11.12 -2.83 -4.87
N LEU A 12 11.71 -2.31 -3.79
CA LEU A 12 11.11 -1.23 -3.00
C LEU A 12 10.98 0.09 -3.78
N ARG A 13 11.69 0.21 -4.91
CA ARG A 13 11.68 1.42 -5.72
C ARG A 13 10.70 1.36 -6.88
N LYS A 14 10.00 0.24 -7.06
CA LYS A 14 9.07 0.04 -8.18
C LYS A 14 7.64 -0.05 -7.69
N ILE A 15 6.72 0.46 -8.50
CA ILE A 15 5.28 0.26 -8.31
C ILE A 15 4.94 -1.07 -8.95
N ASP A 16 4.37 -1.99 -8.17
CA ASP A 16 4.06 -3.33 -8.65
C ASP A 16 2.96 -3.31 -9.72
N ILE A 17 1.85 -2.65 -9.41
CA ILE A 17 0.71 -2.54 -10.34
C ILE A 17 0.14 -1.14 -10.25
N LEU A 18 -0.08 -0.52 -11.41
CA LEU A 18 -0.81 0.74 -11.51
C LEU A 18 -1.89 0.54 -12.56
N ALA A 19 -3.14 0.75 -12.20
CA ALA A 19 -4.28 0.51 -13.07
C ALA A 19 -5.34 1.59 -12.91
N GLU A 20 -6.19 1.73 -13.93
CA GLU A 20 -7.35 2.60 -13.88
C GLU A 20 -8.56 1.73 -13.57
N SER A 21 -9.37 2.13 -12.61
CA SER A 21 -10.60 1.42 -12.30
C SER A 21 -11.74 1.93 -13.16
N LYS A 22 -12.79 1.12 -13.31
CA LYS A 22 -13.99 1.51 -14.05
C LYS A 22 -14.73 2.68 -13.38
N ALA A 23 -14.48 2.89 -12.10
CA ALA A 23 -15.08 3.99 -11.34
C ALA A 23 -14.35 5.33 -11.54
N GLY A 24 -13.29 5.36 -12.36
CA GLY A 24 -12.52 6.58 -12.58
C GLY A 24 -11.51 6.86 -11.48
N GLU A 25 -10.97 5.82 -10.87
CA GLU A 25 -9.94 5.94 -9.84
C GLU A 25 -8.63 5.37 -10.35
N VAL A 26 -7.52 5.87 -9.84
CA VAL A 26 -6.20 5.26 -10.07
C VAL A 26 -5.95 4.28 -8.94
N LEU A 27 -5.75 3.03 -9.29
CA LEU A 27 -5.47 1.97 -8.35
C LEU A 27 -3.98 1.64 -8.38
N MET A 28 -3.31 1.82 -7.27
CA MET A 28 -1.91 1.43 -7.09
C MET A 28 -1.89 0.25 -6.14
N VAL A 29 -1.37 -0.89 -6.59
CA VAL A 29 -1.37 -2.12 -5.80
C VAL A 29 0.05 -2.44 -5.37
N LEU A 30 0.25 -2.55 -4.06
CA LEU A 30 1.49 -2.99 -3.45
C LEU A 30 1.31 -4.45 -3.06
N VAL A 31 2.06 -5.33 -3.70
CA VAL A 31 1.91 -6.79 -3.52
C VAL A 31 2.90 -7.29 -2.48
N CYS A 32 2.39 -7.95 -1.44
CA CYS A 32 3.20 -8.55 -0.39
C CYS A 32 3.06 -10.07 -0.46
N ASN A 33 4.19 -10.75 -0.65
CA ASN A 33 4.22 -12.21 -0.82
C ASN A 33 4.63 -12.91 0.47
N GLY A 34 3.94 -14.00 0.78
CA GLY A 34 4.22 -14.81 1.95
C GLY A 34 3.88 -14.11 3.24
N PHE A 35 4.41 -14.63 4.34
CA PHE A 35 4.15 -14.04 5.65
C PHE A 35 5.00 -12.79 5.86
N VAL A 36 4.32 -11.69 6.14
CA VAL A 36 4.97 -10.40 6.44
C VAL A 36 5.05 -10.27 7.96
N ASP A 37 6.28 -10.36 8.48
CA ASP A 37 6.50 -10.30 9.92
C ASP A 37 6.42 -8.88 10.45
N GLY A 38 6.34 -8.73 11.78
CA GLY A 38 6.23 -7.45 12.43
C GLY A 38 7.55 -6.84 12.87
N SER A 39 8.69 -7.30 12.34
CA SER A 39 9.99 -6.75 12.73
C SER A 39 10.12 -5.28 12.35
N PRO A 40 10.96 -4.50 13.08
CA PRO A 40 11.19 -3.10 12.73
C PRO A 40 11.72 -2.92 11.30
N GLU A 41 12.54 -3.84 10.83
CA GLU A 41 13.09 -3.80 9.47
C GLU A 41 12.00 -3.97 8.42
N THR A 42 11.09 -4.92 8.64
CA THR A 42 9.95 -5.16 7.75
C THR A 42 9.00 -3.96 7.75
N GLN A 43 8.71 -3.40 8.92
CA GLN A 43 7.87 -2.23 9.04
C GLN A 43 8.45 -1.04 8.27
N LYS A 44 9.77 -0.81 8.43
CA LYS A 44 10.45 0.28 7.71
C LYS A 44 10.40 0.08 6.20
N ALA A 45 10.64 -1.14 5.74
CA ALA A 45 10.62 -1.45 4.31
C ALA A 45 9.24 -1.21 3.71
N LEU A 46 8.19 -1.61 4.42
CA LEU A 46 6.81 -1.38 3.98
C LEU A 46 6.50 0.11 3.88
N LEU A 47 6.89 0.87 4.90
CA LEU A 47 6.68 2.33 4.91
C LEU A 47 7.45 3.01 3.79
N ASP A 48 8.70 2.60 3.53
CA ASP A 48 9.52 3.15 2.46
C ASP A 48 8.88 2.90 1.09
N LYS A 49 8.35 1.69 0.87
CA LYS A 49 7.69 1.37 -0.39
C LYS A 49 6.39 2.16 -0.55
N MET A 50 5.60 2.28 0.51
CA MET A 50 4.38 3.08 0.49
C MET A 50 4.69 4.55 0.19
N GLU A 51 5.75 5.10 0.81
CA GLU A 51 6.16 6.47 0.56
C GLU A 51 6.52 6.69 -0.91
N GLY A 52 7.20 5.74 -1.51
CA GLY A 52 7.53 5.79 -2.94
C GLY A 52 6.27 5.86 -3.81
N TYR A 53 5.25 5.06 -3.49
CA TYR A 53 3.97 5.10 -4.20
C TYR A 53 3.29 6.47 -4.04
N LEU A 54 3.24 6.97 -2.81
CA LEU A 54 2.59 8.24 -2.52
C LEU A 54 3.31 9.41 -3.19
N ASN A 55 4.65 9.41 -3.16
CA ASN A 55 5.44 10.44 -3.83
C ASN A 55 5.24 10.42 -5.34
N HIS A 56 5.04 9.23 -5.92
CA HIS A 56 4.76 9.12 -7.35
C HIS A 56 3.49 9.88 -7.73
N THR A 57 2.48 9.88 -6.86
CA THR A 57 1.23 10.62 -7.13
C THR A 57 1.44 12.14 -7.21
N LEU A 58 2.55 12.65 -6.65
CA LEU A 58 2.89 14.06 -6.68
C LEU A 58 3.75 14.44 -7.88
N SER A 59 4.19 13.46 -8.67
CA SER A 59 5.04 13.72 -9.84
C SER A 59 4.25 14.46 -10.92
N ASP A 60 4.97 15.26 -11.71
CA ASP A 60 4.36 16.00 -12.82
C ASP A 60 3.76 15.04 -13.85
N GLU A 61 4.43 13.92 -14.10
CA GLU A 61 3.95 12.88 -15.03
C GLU A 61 2.61 12.30 -14.59
N PHE A 62 2.50 11.96 -13.30
CA PHE A 62 1.27 11.40 -12.75
C PHE A 62 0.14 12.43 -12.82
N GLN A 63 0.42 13.67 -12.41
CA GLN A 63 -0.59 14.74 -12.41
C GLN A 63 -1.06 15.09 -13.82
N ALA A 64 -0.18 14.99 -14.82
CA ALA A 64 -0.55 15.21 -16.20
C ALA A 64 -1.44 14.10 -16.74
N GLU A 65 -1.18 12.87 -16.37
CA GLU A 65 -1.95 11.70 -16.83
C GLU A 65 -3.28 11.55 -16.09
N TYR A 66 -3.29 11.83 -14.80
CA TYR A 66 -4.46 11.64 -13.93
C TYR A 66 -4.80 12.92 -13.16
N PRO A 67 -5.14 14.03 -13.83
CA PRO A 67 -5.40 15.28 -13.13
C PRO A 67 -6.63 15.16 -12.22
N LYS A 68 -6.40 15.33 -10.92
CA LYS A 68 -7.46 15.28 -9.88
C LYS A 68 -8.20 13.94 -9.78
N TRP A 69 -7.64 12.87 -10.31
CA TRP A 69 -8.27 11.55 -10.15
C TRP A 69 -8.13 11.07 -8.70
N PRO A 70 -9.16 10.46 -8.13
CA PRO A 70 -9.02 9.78 -6.84
C PRO A 70 -8.01 8.66 -6.95
N VAL A 71 -7.19 8.49 -5.92
CA VAL A 71 -6.16 7.45 -5.86
C VAL A 71 -6.48 6.47 -4.74
N VAL A 72 -6.39 5.19 -5.05
CA VAL A 72 -6.51 4.12 -4.04
C VAL A 72 -5.18 3.40 -3.96
N LEU A 73 -4.59 3.36 -2.77
CA LEU A 73 -3.42 2.53 -2.49
C LEU A 73 -3.91 1.25 -1.85
N ARG A 74 -3.85 0.15 -2.60
CA ARG A 74 -4.24 -1.17 -2.11
C ARG A 74 -3.01 -1.98 -1.77
N ILE A 75 -2.96 -2.48 -0.54
CA ILE A 75 -1.88 -3.37 -0.12
C ILE A 75 -2.47 -4.77 -0.04
N THR A 76 -1.94 -5.68 -0.86
CA THR A 76 -2.42 -7.06 -0.91
C THR A 76 -1.43 -7.99 -0.25
N PHE A 77 -1.94 -8.89 0.59
CA PHE A 77 -1.15 -9.92 1.25
C PHE A 77 -1.60 -11.28 0.76
N THR A 78 -0.67 -12.12 0.36
CA THR A 78 -0.99 -13.51 -0.03
C THR A 78 -1.29 -14.37 1.19
N GLU A 79 -0.72 -14.01 2.35
CA GLU A 79 -1.00 -14.64 3.63
C GLU A 79 -1.29 -13.57 4.66
N GLU A 80 -2.03 -13.93 5.70
CA GLU A 80 -2.31 -13.00 6.78
C GLU A 80 -1.01 -12.51 7.42
N PRO A 81 -0.76 -11.19 7.48
CA PRO A 81 0.47 -10.67 8.05
C PRO A 81 0.42 -10.68 9.58
N ASP A 82 1.57 -10.40 10.19
CA ASP A 82 1.63 -10.19 11.63
C ASP A 82 0.69 -9.06 12.04
N GLN A 83 0.07 -9.17 13.21
CA GLN A 83 -0.85 -8.15 13.71
C GLN A 83 -0.20 -6.78 13.80
N LEU A 84 1.10 -6.73 14.09
CA LEU A 84 1.84 -5.44 14.14
C LEU A 84 1.82 -4.72 12.79
N ILE A 85 1.79 -5.47 11.69
CA ILE A 85 1.70 -4.89 10.35
C ILE A 85 0.31 -4.28 10.14
N LEU A 86 -0.75 -4.98 10.53
CA LEU A 86 -2.11 -4.44 10.43
C LEU A 86 -2.28 -3.20 11.30
N ASP A 87 -1.73 -3.21 12.51
CA ASP A 87 -1.76 -2.06 13.42
C ASP A 87 -1.02 -0.86 12.81
N LEU A 88 0.12 -1.12 12.18
CA LEU A 88 0.89 -0.08 11.51
C LEU A 88 0.08 0.54 10.37
N LEU A 89 -0.54 -0.30 9.54
CA LEU A 89 -1.33 0.19 8.40
C LEU A 89 -2.55 0.98 8.85
N TYR A 90 -3.18 0.55 9.95
CA TYR A 90 -4.27 1.32 10.53
C TYR A 90 -3.83 2.74 10.87
N LYS A 91 -2.64 2.89 11.46
CA LYS A 91 -2.07 4.19 11.81
C LYS A 91 -1.67 5.01 10.58
N CYS A 92 -1.40 4.34 9.46
CA CYS A 92 -0.98 5.02 8.23
C CYS A 92 -2.12 5.68 7.47
N GLN A 93 -3.38 5.41 7.81
CA GLN A 93 -4.52 5.93 7.07
C GLN A 93 -4.50 7.45 6.93
N ALA A 94 -4.26 8.17 8.02
CA ALA A 94 -4.22 9.63 7.98
C ALA A 94 -3.09 10.14 7.08
N TRP A 95 -1.93 9.51 7.15
CA TRP A 95 -0.78 9.84 6.31
C TRP A 95 -1.11 9.64 4.82
N VAL A 96 -1.70 8.50 4.47
CA VAL A 96 -2.11 8.21 3.09
C VAL A 96 -3.16 9.21 2.62
N ASN A 97 -4.14 9.53 3.47
CA ASN A 97 -5.19 10.49 3.15
C ASN A 97 -4.63 11.90 2.89
N ASP A 98 -3.54 12.27 3.57
CA ASP A 98 -2.89 13.56 3.35
C ASP A 98 -2.36 13.71 1.93
N TYR A 99 -2.07 12.61 1.25
CA TYR A 99 -1.67 12.62 -0.17
C TYR A 99 -2.86 12.62 -1.13
N GLY A 100 -4.08 12.64 -0.62
CA GLY A 100 -5.28 12.54 -1.45
C GLY A 100 -5.60 11.12 -1.88
N ALA A 101 -5.07 10.14 -1.19
CA ALA A 101 -5.28 8.73 -1.49
C ALA A 101 -6.09 8.04 -0.39
N ALA A 102 -6.72 6.93 -0.73
CA ALA A 102 -7.39 6.06 0.24
C ALA A 102 -6.59 4.76 0.37
N LEU A 103 -6.48 4.25 1.59
CA LEU A 103 -5.76 3.01 1.86
C LEU A 103 -6.74 1.84 1.93
N GLU A 104 -6.48 0.80 1.14
CA GLU A 104 -7.22 -0.47 1.18
C GLU A 104 -6.28 -1.61 1.52
N ILE A 105 -6.79 -2.58 2.27
CA ILE A 105 -6.03 -3.79 2.62
C ILE A 105 -6.82 -5.00 2.08
N GLU A 106 -6.11 -5.92 1.43
CA GLU A 106 -6.68 -7.17 0.98
C GLU A 106 -5.79 -8.32 1.43
N ILE A 107 -6.38 -9.31 2.10
CA ILE A 107 -5.67 -10.50 2.57
C ILE A 107 -6.28 -11.70 1.87
N GLY A 108 -5.48 -12.35 1.00
CA GLY A 108 -6.00 -13.39 0.14
C GLY A 108 -7.09 -12.82 -0.76
N ARG A 109 -8.34 -13.23 -0.56
CA ARG A 109 -9.49 -12.70 -1.30
C ARG A 109 -10.40 -11.84 -0.44
N ARG A 110 -10.00 -11.56 0.81
CA ARG A 110 -10.80 -10.76 1.73
C ARG A 110 -10.29 -9.33 1.76
N LYS A 111 -11.20 -8.39 1.62
CA LYS A 111 -10.90 -6.97 1.81
C LYS A 111 -11.13 -6.60 3.27
N ILE A 112 -10.15 -5.93 3.84
CA ILE A 112 -10.23 -5.44 5.22
C ILE A 112 -10.53 -3.95 5.15
N HIS A 113 -11.61 -3.55 5.79
CA HIS A 113 -11.95 -2.14 5.94
C HIS A 113 -11.69 -1.72 7.38
N PHE A 114 -10.90 -0.67 7.53
CA PHE A 114 -10.72 -0.09 8.84
C PHE A 114 -11.93 0.75 9.17
N VAL A 115 -12.55 0.45 10.31
CA VAL A 115 -13.70 1.22 10.79
C VAL A 115 -13.16 2.41 11.55
N GLU A 116 -13.54 3.62 11.13
CA GLU A 116 -13.23 4.80 11.89
C GLU A 116 -14.03 4.80 13.17
N GLN A 117 -13.34 4.90 14.27
CA GLN A 117 -13.97 5.11 15.57
C GLN A 117 -14.04 6.61 15.77
N GLY A 118 -15.12 7.16 15.31
CA GLY A 118 -15.38 8.59 15.43
C GLY A 118 -15.71 8.98 16.84
#